data_6059fba4d511f0849e277471cb9b795e
#
_entry.id   6059fba4d511f0849e277471cb9b795e
#
_cell.length_a   1.000
_cell.length_b   1.000
_cell.length_c   1.000
_cell.angle_alpha   90.00
_cell.angle_beta   90.00
_cell.angle_gamma   90.00
#
_symmetry.space_group_name_H-M   'P 1'
#
loop_
_entity.id
_entity.type
_entity.pdbx_description
1 polymer ?
#
loop_
_entity_poly.entity_id
_entity_poly.type
_entity_poly.pdbx_seq_one_letter_code
_entity_poly.pdbx_strand_id
1 'polypeptide(L)'
;MESRFGSRRTKPSNGPIFGAVAAAFLLGASIVGYFYWQDTQEERPVALSNEAGQAQVDLPAIADSGEDAPAPSPTPAEEAAVVVAAEEATEAVERVAEQQGGLDQRLAAAEQRLARLDLQAQAAAGNAARAEGLLIAFATRRYIERGEELGYLADQLRLRFGDSWPNAVRTVISFSRDPITLDSLLARLDGLAPELQKNKGINSWADFRRELSELFVVRRESTPSPQPARRLERARQFLEGGRIDSAIGEIKNMPGATTAEDWITDAERYVAAMSALETIEMAAVLDPGRMRDGTGTPVEQRSPVEAPAG
;
A
#
# COMPACT_ATOMS: atom_id res chain seq x y z
N MET A 1 -33.43 56.97 23.06
CA MET A 1 -33.99 55.93 22.17
C MET A 1 -32.86 55.00 21.78
N GLU A 2 -32.70 53.95 22.54
CA GLU A 2 -31.66 52.92 22.34
C GLU A 2 -32.29 51.76 21.58
N SER A 3 -31.78 51.44 20.39
CA SER A 3 -32.15 50.25 19.65
C SER A 3 -31.05 49.19 19.80
N ARG A 4 -31.28 48.19 20.66
CA ARG A 4 -30.49 46.99 20.82
C ARG A 4 -30.79 46.03 19.67
N PHE A 5 -29.86 45.84 18.74
CA PHE A 5 -29.87 44.74 17.80
C PHE A 5 -29.04 43.57 18.37
N GLY A 6 -29.73 42.57 18.94
CA GLY A 6 -29.16 41.29 19.34
C GLY A 6 -29.06 40.34 18.15
N SER A 7 -27.88 40.11 17.62
CA SER A 7 -27.66 39.08 16.61
C SER A 7 -27.66 37.67 17.25
N ARG A 8 -28.70 36.89 16.99
CA ARG A 8 -28.75 35.45 17.33
C ARG A 8 -27.80 34.71 16.42
N ARG A 9 -26.68 34.23 16.95
CA ARG A 9 -25.85 33.21 16.30
C ARG A 9 -26.62 31.90 16.27
N THR A 10 -27.13 31.51 15.12
CA THR A 10 -27.64 30.15 14.87
C THR A 10 -26.45 29.17 14.80
N LYS A 11 -26.41 28.21 15.73
CA LYS A 11 -25.46 27.07 15.66
C LYS A 11 -25.79 26.28 14.40
N PRO A 12 -24.78 25.88 13.58
CA PRO A 12 -25.01 24.98 12.45
C PRO A 12 -25.48 23.61 13.00
N SER A 13 -26.68 23.20 12.56
CA SER A 13 -27.24 21.89 12.86
C SER A 13 -26.59 20.87 11.92
N ASN A 14 -25.81 19.94 12.45
CA ASN A 14 -25.18 18.85 11.68
C ASN A 14 -26.20 17.74 11.29
N GLY A 15 -27.48 17.92 11.58
CA GLY A 15 -28.54 16.94 11.33
C GLY A 15 -28.64 16.45 9.87
N PRO A 16 -28.60 17.31 8.84
CA PRO A 16 -28.75 16.84 7.46
C PRO A 16 -27.55 16.01 6.96
N ILE A 17 -26.35 16.24 7.51
CA ILE A 17 -25.14 15.47 7.12
C ILE A 17 -25.22 14.04 7.66
N PHE A 18 -25.65 13.86 8.91
CA PHE A 18 -25.84 12.52 9.48
C PHE A 18 -26.95 11.72 8.77
N GLY A 19 -28.02 12.41 8.33
CA GLY A 19 -29.08 11.79 7.53
C GLY A 19 -28.58 11.29 6.16
N ALA A 20 -27.76 12.07 5.47
CA ALA A 20 -27.20 11.70 4.17
C ALA A 20 -26.22 10.50 4.30
N VAL A 21 -25.39 10.49 5.33
CA VAL A 21 -24.44 9.38 5.59
C VAL A 21 -25.20 8.09 5.94
N ALA A 22 -26.24 8.15 6.78
CA ALA A 22 -27.06 7.00 7.11
C ALA A 22 -27.82 6.45 5.89
N ALA A 23 -28.34 7.31 5.02
CA ALA A 23 -29.01 6.90 3.78
C ALA A 23 -28.04 6.23 2.80
N ALA A 24 -26.82 6.74 2.64
CA ALA A 24 -25.79 6.13 1.80
C ALA A 24 -25.36 4.76 2.34
N PHE A 25 -25.23 4.62 3.64
CA PHE A 25 -24.89 3.34 4.29
C PHE A 25 -25.99 2.29 4.09
N LEU A 26 -27.26 2.66 4.26
CA LEU A 26 -28.40 1.75 4.05
C LEU A 26 -28.52 1.32 2.58
N LEU A 27 -28.27 2.23 1.63
CA LEU A 27 -28.24 1.90 0.21
C LEU A 27 -27.09 0.92 -0.10
N GLY A 28 -25.90 1.15 0.44
CA GLY A 28 -24.75 0.23 0.28
C GLY A 28 -25.03 -1.15 0.88
N ALA A 29 -25.58 -1.21 2.08
CA ALA A 29 -25.95 -2.47 2.73
C ALA A 29 -27.06 -3.23 1.95
N SER A 30 -28.01 -2.52 1.36
CA SER A 30 -29.06 -3.12 0.54
C SER A 30 -28.51 -3.73 -0.75
N ILE A 31 -27.56 -3.06 -1.41
CA ILE A 31 -26.92 -3.56 -2.63
C ILE A 31 -26.09 -4.82 -2.31
N VAL A 32 -25.27 -4.77 -1.26
CA VAL A 32 -24.47 -5.93 -0.83
C VAL A 32 -25.38 -7.10 -0.40
N GLY A 33 -26.45 -6.84 0.35
CA GLY A 33 -27.42 -7.84 0.75
C GLY A 33 -28.15 -8.47 -0.44
N TYR A 34 -28.47 -7.68 -1.47
CA TYR A 34 -29.09 -8.17 -2.70
C TYR A 34 -28.16 -9.11 -3.48
N PHE A 35 -26.90 -8.74 -3.66
CA PHE A 35 -25.91 -9.59 -4.34
C PHE A 35 -25.61 -10.86 -3.54
N TYR A 36 -25.50 -10.77 -2.22
CA TYR A 36 -25.34 -11.94 -1.36
C TYR A 36 -26.53 -12.90 -1.43
N TRP A 37 -27.76 -12.36 -1.47
CA TRP A 37 -28.98 -13.15 -1.60
C TRP A 37 -29.10 -13.79 -3.00
N GLN A 38 -28.68 -13.10 -4.05
CA GLN A 38 -28.66 -13.62 -5.41
C GLN A 38 -27.63 -14.75 -5.57
N ASP A 39 -26.46 -14.61 -4.97
CA ASP A 39 -25.40 -15.63 -4.99
C ASP A 39 -25.81 -16.91 -4.24
N THR A 40 -26.52 -16.75 -3.13
CA THR A 40 -27.07 -17.91 -2.36
C THR A 40 -28.25 -18.62 -3.04
N GLN A 41 -28.87 -18.00 -4.05
CA GLN A 41 -29.94 -18.64 -4.82
C GLN A 41 -29.40 -19.52 -5.96
N GLU A 42 -28.18 -19.32 -6.41
CA GLU A 42 -27.55 -20.15 -7.44
C GLU A 42 -26.91 -21.43 -6.87
N GLU A 43 -26.67 -21.50 -5.58
CA GLU A 43 -26.31 -22.73 -4.88
C GLU A 43 -27.57 -23.53 -4.47
N ARG A 44 -28.36 -24.00 -5.43
CA ARG A 44 -29.12 -25.21 -5.21
C ARG A 44 -28.10 -26.33 -5.08
N PRO A 45 -28.01 -27.05 -3.92
CA PRO A 45 -27.25 -28.27 -3.89
C PRO A 45 -27.91 -29.18 -4.93
N VAL A 46 -27.20 -29.49 -5.98
CA VAL A 46 -27.48 -30.64 -6.82
C VAL A 46 -27.34 -31.78 -5.84
N ALA A 47 -28.46 -32.23 -5.29
CA ALA A 47 -28.54 -33.52 -4.59
C ALA A 47 -28.02 -34.53 -5.60
N LEU A 48 -26.77 -34.92 -5.45
CA LEU A 48 -26.28 -36.17 -6.02
C LEU A 48 -27.11 -37.23 -5.37
N SER A 49 -28.24 -37.55 -6.00
CA SER A 49 -28.93 -38.81 -5.78
C SER A 49 -27.93 -39.88 -6.20
N ASN A 50 -27.24 -40.43 -5.21
CA ASN A 50 -26.54 -41.70 -5.30
C ASN A 50 -27.57 -42.80 -5.50
N GLU A 51 -28.24 -42.80 -6.65
CA GLU A 51 -28.76 -44.00 -7.25
C GLU A 51 -27.65 -44.58 -8.13
N ALA A 52 -26.48 -44.85 -7.51
CA ALA A 52 -25.69 -45.97 -7.96
C ALA A 52 -26.49 -47.21 -7.61
N GLY A 53 -27.45 -47.53 -8.44
CA GLY A 53 -27.95 -48.90 -8.55
C GLY A 53 -26.71 -49.75 -8.76
N GLN A 54 -26.33 -50.48 -7.73
CA GLN A 54 -25.42 -51.61 -7.83
C GLN A 54 -26.08 -52.59 -8.79
N ALA A 55 -25.81 -52.43 -10.08
CA ALA A 55 -25.92 -53.52 -11.02
C ALA A 55 -24.83 -54.50 -10.63
N GLN A 56 -25.20 -55.37 -9.70
CA GLN A 56 -24.42 -56.55 -9.39
C GLN A 56 -24.43 -57.39 -10.66
N VAL A 57 -23.35 -57.30 -11.43
CA VAL A 57 -23.09 -58.23 -12.52
C VAL A 57 -22.79 -59.55 -11.88
N ASP A 58 -23.80 -60.37 -11.77
CA ASP A 58 -23.68 -61.79 -11.39
C ASP A 58 -22.92 -62.47 -12.54
N LEU A 59 -21.65 -62.65 -12.37
CA LEU A 59 -20.83 -63.46 -13.26
C LEU A 59 -21.22 -64.91 -12.99
N PRO A 60 -21.80 -65.63 -13.93
CA PRO A 60 -22.04 -67.04 -13.75
C PRO A 60 -20.68 -67.73 -13.64
N ALA A 61 -20.50 -68.48 -12.52
CA ALA A 61 -19.38 -69.35 -12.32
C ALA A 61 -19.25 -70.29 -13.53
N ILE A 62 -18.10 -70.26 -14.19
CA ILE A 62 -17.75 -71.23 -15.21
C ILE A 62 -17.52 -72.59 -14.47
N ALA A 63 -18.52 -73.39 -14.43
CA ALA A 63 -18.37 -74.79 -14.11
C ALA A 63 -17.72 -75.48 -15.29
N ASP A 64 -16.53 -75.93 -15.06
CA ASP A 64 -15.78 -76.84 -15.92
C ASP A 64 -16.60 -78.16 -16.00
N SER A 65 -17.19 -78.39 -17.20
CA SER A 65 -17.74 -79.70 -17.54
C SER A 65 -17.44 -79.91 -19.02
N GLY A 66 -16.35 -80.66 -19.24
CA GLY A 66 -16.11 -81.26 -20.52
C GLY A 66 -17.25 -82.15 -20.91
N GLU A 67 -17.74 -81.97 -22.15
CA GLU A 67 -18.23 -83.05 -22.98
C GLU A 67 -18.61 -82.52 -24.35
N ASP A 68 -18.07 -83.12 -25.29
CA ASP A 68 -18.18 -82.93 -26.75
C ASP A 68 -19.67 -83.12 -27.20
N ALA A 69 -20.32 -81.99 -27.47
CA ALA A 69 -21.61 -82.01 -28.22
C ALA A 69 -21.60 -80.86 -29.27
N PRO A 70 -21.98 -81.11 -30.54
CA PRO A 70 -21.95 -80.10 -31.54
C PRO A 70 -22.95 -78.98 -31.16
N ALA A 71 -22.42 -77.77 -31.10
CA ALA A 71 -23.18 -76.58 -30.85
C ALA A 71 -24.35 -76.45 -31.85
N PRO A 72 -25.59 -76.23 -31.44
CA PRO A 72 -26.62 -75.89 -32.35
C PRO A 72 -26.36 -74.60 -33.06
N SER A 73 -26.44 -74.61 -34.38
CA SER A 73 -26.30 -73.37 -35.17
C SER A 73 -27.36 -72.36 -34.67
N PRO A 74 -26.95 -71.07 -34.44
CA PRO A 74 -27.87 -70.07 -33.92
C PRO A 74 -29.03 -69.92 -34.86
N THR A 75 -30.23 -69.87 -34.32
CA THR A 75 -31.44 -69.58 -35.09
C THR A 75 -31.41 -68.14 -35.59
N PRO A 76 -32.03 -67.88 -36.76
CA PRO A 76 -32.02 -66.47 -37.30
C PRO A 76 -32.59 -65.44 -36.35
N ALA A 77 -33.34 -65.84 -35.35
CA ALA A 77 -33.90 -64.99 -34.28
C ALA A 77 -32.84 -64.63 -33.20
N GLU A 78 -31.90 -65.55 -32.92
CA GLU A 78 -30.79 -65.30 -31.98
C GLU A 78 -29.70 -64.42 -32.60
N GLU A 79 -29.41 -64.58 -33.89
CA GLU A 79 -28.49 -63.69 -34.61
C GLU A 79 -29.06 -62.27 -34.72
N ALA A 80 -30.38 -62.12 -34.92
CA ALA A 80 -31.01 -60.79 -34.94
C ALA A 80 -31.00 -60.12 -33.56
N ALA A 81 -31.18 -60.90 -32.48
CA ALA A 81 -31.12 -60.39 -31.10
C ALA A 81 -29.69 -59.94 -30.73
N VAL A 82 -28.65 -60.66 -31.15
CA VAL A 82 -27.24 -60.28 -30.91
C VAL A 82 -26.87 -59.03 -31.72
N VAL A 83 -27.37 -58.86 -32.92
CA VAL A 83 -27.11 -57.62 -33.71
C VAL A 83 -27.81 -56.43 -33.08
N VAL A 84 -29.05 -56.54 -32.61
CA VAL A 84 -29.75 -55.43 -31.93
C VAL A 84 -29.05 -55.07 -30.60
N ALA A 85 -28.63 -56.07 -29.82
CA ALA A 85 -27.90 -55.81 -28.57
C ALA A 85 -26.52 -55.17 -28.84
N ALA A 86 -25.85 -55.50 -29.93
CA ALA A 86 -24.60 -54.88 -30.33
C ALA A 86 -24.79 -53.41 -30.79
N GLU A 87 -25.87 -53.11 -31.50
CA GLU A 87 -26.22 -51.73 -31.87
C GLU A 87 -26.55 -50.88 -30.67
N GLU A 88 -27.38 -51.39 -29.74
CA GLU A 88 -27.71 -50.69 -28.47
C GLU A 88 -26.45 -50.46 -27.60
N ALA A 89 -25.53 -51.42 -27.53
CA ALA A 89 -24.26 -51.26 -26.83
C ALA A 89 -23.37 -50.20 -27.48
N THR A 90 -23.33 -50.13 -28.83
CA THR A 90 -22.59 -49.12 -29.55
C THR A 90 -23.12 -47.71 -29.32
N GLU A 91 -24.45 -47.54 -29.39
CA GLU A 91 -25.11 -46.27 -29.05
C GLU A 91 -24.92 -45.85 -27.58
N ALA A 92 -24.87 -46.82 -26.66
CA ALA A 92 -24.59 -46.54 -25.26
C ALA A 92 -23.14 -46.05 -25.06
N VAL A 93 -22.16 -46.66 -25.74
CA VAL A 93 -20.75 -46.25 -25.74
C VAL A 93 -20.58 -44.86 -26.33
N GLU A 94 -21.24 -44.57 -27.48
CA GLU A 94 -21.19 -43.23 -28.06
C GLU A 94 -21.76 -42.16 -27.13
N ARG A 95 -22.92 -42.44 -26.50
CA ARG A 95 -23.51 -41.53 -25.51
C ARG A 95 -22.58 -41.27 -24.31
N VAL A 96 -21.90 -42.28 -23.80
CA VAL A 96 -20.92 -42.16 -22.74
C VAL A 96 -19.71 -41.36 -23.19
N ALA A 97 -19.20 -41.57 -24.42
CA ALA A 97 -18.10 -40.82 -24.97
C ALA A 97 -18.45 -39.34 -25.17
N GLU A 98 -19.65 -39.03 -25.62
CA GLU A 98 -20.15 -37.65 -25.73
C GLU A 98 -20.26 -36.98 -24.34
N GLN A 99 -20.77 -37.70 -23.34
CA GLN A 99 -20.87 -37.21 -21.97
C GLN A 99 -19.48 -36.95 -21.35
N GLN A 100 -18.51 -37.84 -21.58
CA GLN A 100 -17.12 -37.68 -21.14
C GLN A 100 -16.48 -36.49 -21.83
N GLY A 101 -16.61 -36.35 -23.15
CA GLY A 101 -16.10 -35.15 -23.86
C GLY A 101 -16.70 -33.84 -23.34
N GLY A 102 -18.01 -33.86 -23.00
CA GLY A 102 -18.67 -32.71 -22.37
C GLY A 102 -18.15 -32.39 -20.96
N LEU A 103 -17.81 -33.42 -20.18
CA LEU A 103 -17.20 -33.24 -18.84
C LEU A 103 -15.78 -32.70 -18.93
N ASP A 104 -14.96 -33.22 -19.84
CA ASP A 104 -13.59 -32.76 -20.06
C ASP A 104 -13.56 -31.28 -20.49
N GLN A 105 -14.47 -30.87 -21.37
CA GLN A 105 -14.61 -29.45 -21.74
C GLN A 105 -15.00 -28.56 -20.56
N ARG A 106 -15.93 -29.04 -19.71
CA ARG A 106 -16.33 -28.30 -18.49
C ARG A 106 -15.18 -28.22 -17.48
N LEU A 107 -14.41 -29.30 -17.33
CA LEU A 107 -13.23 -29.33 -16.46
C LEU A 107 -12.18 -28.32 -16.95
N ALA A 108 -11.84 -28.37 -18.24
CA ALA A 108 -10.89 -27.42 -18.84
C ALA A 108 -11.37 -25.96 -18.68
N ALA A 109 -12.66 -25.68 -18.87
CA ALA A 109 -13.22 -24.36 -18.66
C ALA A 109 -13.17 -23.93 -17.18
N ALA A 110 -13.39 -24.86 -16.24
CA ALA A 110 -13.27 -24.58 -14.80
C ALA A 110 -11.82 -24.33 -14.40
N GLU A 111 -10.86 -25.10 -14.90
CA GLU A 111 -9.42 -24.89 -14.68
C GLU A 111 -8.97 -23.53 -15.21
N GLN A 112 -9.40 -23.14 -16.40
CA GLN A 112 -9.11 -21.81 -16.94
C GLN A 112 -9.72 -20.69 -16.10
N ARG A 113 -10.93 -20.90 -15.56
CA ARG A 113 -11.56 -19.93 -14.67
C ARG A 113 -10.81 -19.80 -13.34
N LEU A 114 -10.40 -20.93 -12.75
CA LEU A 114 -9.61 -20.96 -11.52
C LEU A 114 -8.26 -20.25 -11.72
N ALA A 115 -7.54 -20.55 -12.81
CA ALA A 115 -6.28 -19.89 -13.12
C ALA A 115 -6.44 -18.35 -13.28
N ARG A 116 -7.54 -17.91 -13.90
CA ARG A 116 -7.86 -16.49 -14.03
C ARG A 116 -8.19 -15.84 -12.69
N LEU A 117 -8.95 -16.53 -11.85
CA LEU A 117 -9.28 -16.05 -10.50
C LEU A 117 -8.04 -15.97 -9.61
N ASP A 118 -7.12 -16.92 -9.72
CA ASP A 118 -5.85 -16.91 -8.99
C ASP A 118 -4.98 -15.70 -9.37
N LEU A 119 -4.84 -15.43 -10.68
CA LEU A 119 -4.16 -14.22 -11.15
C LEU A 119 -4.81 -12.92 -10.66
N GLN A 120 -6.16 -12.87 -10.62
CA GLN A 120 -6.87 -11.71 -10.11
C GLN A 120 -6.68 -11.55 -8.59
N ALA A 121 -6.69 -12.66 -7.84
CA ALA A 121 -6.45 -12.65 -6.40
C ALA A 121 -5.03 -12.18 -6.06
N GLN A 122 -4.01 -12.67 -6.78
CA GLN A 122 -2.62 -12.22 -6.64
C GLN A 122 -2.48 -10.73 -6.93
N ALA A 123 -3.08 -10.24 -8.01
CA ALA A 123 -3.05 -8.81 -8.36
C ALA A 123 -3.75 -7.96 -7.29
N ALA A 124 -4.87 -8.42 -6.76
CA ALA A 124 -5.60 -7.74 -5.68
C ALA A 124 -4.79 -7.70 -4.39
N ALA A 125 -4.14 -8.82 -4.01
CA ALA A 125 -3.26 -8.90 -2.84
C ALA A 125 -2.06 -7.96 -2.97
N GLY A 126 -1.40 -7.92 -4.14
CA GLY A 126 -0.31 -6.99 -4.41
C GLY A 126 -0.73 -5.52 -4.31
N ASN A 127 -1.90 -5.16 -4.84
CA ASN A 127 -2.45 -3.81 -4.71
C ASN A 127 -2.77 -3.45 -3.26
N ALA A 128 -3.35 -4.38 -2.48
CA ALA A 128 -3.62 -4.18 -1.07
C ALA A 128 -2.33 -3.96 -0.27
N ALA A 129 -1.32 -4.80 -0.45
CA ALA A 129 -0.02 -4.67 0.21
C ALA A 129 0.67 -3.34 -0.09
N ARG A 130 0.59 -2.87 -1.35
CA ARG A 130 1.08 -1.54 -1.75
C ARG A 130 0.32 -0.42 -1.04
N ALA A 131 -1.01 -0.48 -1.02
CA ALA A 131 -1.84 0.53 -0.36
C ALA A 131 -1.54 0.59 1.16
N GLU A 132 -1.38 -0.55 1.81
CA GLU A 132 -0.98 -0.63 3.21
C GLU A 132 0.41 -0.04 3.44
N GLY A 133 1.38 -0.33 2.58
CA GLY A 133 2.73 0.26 2.64
C GLY A 133 2.69 1.78 2.57
N LEU A 134 1.91 2.34 1.64
CA LEU A 134 1.69 3.78 1.52
C LEU A 134 1.04 4.38 2.77
N LEU A 135 0.01 3.73 3.31
CA LEU A 135 -0.66 4.18 4.52
C LEU A 135 0.29 4.22 5.72
N ILE A 136 1.17 3.22 5.87
CA ILE A 136 2.18 3.17 6.92
C ILE A 136 3.21 4.28 6.73
N ALA A 137 3.68 4.52 5.50
CA ALA A 137 4.61 5.60 5.21
C ALA A 137 4.01 6.98 5.55
N PHE A 138 2.78 7.26 5.11
CA PHE A 138 2.09 8.51 5.42
C PHE A 138 1.74 8.66 6.91
N ALA A 139 1.32 7.58 7.58
CA ALA A 139 1.10 7.61 9.02
C ALA A 139 2.40 7.94 9.75
N THR A 140 3.51 7.33 9.35
CA THR A 140 4.84 7.60 9.90
C THR A 140 5.22 9.06 9.74
N ARG A 141 5.07 9.65 8.56
CA ARG A 141 5.29 11.09 8.33
C ARG A 141 4.50 11.94 9.31
N ARG A 142 3.21 11.64 9.45
CA ARG A 142 2.33 12.39 10.33
C ARG A 142 2.74 12.33 11.80
N TYR A 143 3.22 11.16 12.27
CA TYR A 143 3.73 11.01 13.64
C TYR A 143 5.02 11.82 13.84
N ILE A 144 5.96 11.74 12.91
CA ILE A 144 7.21 12.50 12.93
C ILE A 144 6.95 14.01 12.94
N GLU A 145 6.07 14.51 12.06
CA GLU A 145 5.71 15.94 11.98
C GLU A 145 5.05 16.47 13.27
N ARG A 146 4.37 15.60 14.03
CA ARG A 146 3.79 15.93 15.33
C ARG A 146 4.76 15.81 16.51
N GLY A 147 5.93 15.26 16.25
CA GLY A 147 6.87 14.96 17.31
C GLY A 147 6.43 13.80 18.20
N GLU A 148 5.71 12.82 17.64
CA GLU A 148 5.22 11.65 18.35
C GLU A 148 6.11 10.43 18.07
N GLU A 149 6.23 9.53 19.07
CA GLU A 149 6.91 8.26 18.88
C GLU A 149 6.10 7.32 17.98
N LEU A 150 6.79 6.56 17.12
CA LEU A 150 6.13 5.69 16.14
C LEU A 150 5.42 4.47 16.74
N GLY A 151 5.81 4.02 17.95
CA GLY A 151 5.20 2.83 18.56
C GLY A 151 5.14 1.64 17.58
N TYR A 152 3.95 1.09 17.37
CA TYR A 152 3.70 -0.03 16.46
C TYR A 152 4.13 0.25 15.00
N LEU A 153 4.08 1.50 14.54
CA LEU A 153 4.50 1.85 13.19
C LEU A 153 5.98 1.54 12.93
N ALA A 154 6.84 1.59 13.97
CA ALA A 154 8.24 1.23 13.84
C ALA A 154 8.42 -0.24 13.44
N ASP A 155 7.61 -1.14 13.96
CA ASP A 155 7.66 -2.57 13.61
C ASP A 155 7.11 -2.81 12.20
N GLN A 156 6.06 -2.10 11.81
CA GLN A 156 5.53 -2.14 10.45
C GLN A 156 6.54 -1.62 9.42
N LEU A 157 7.26 -0.55 9.72
CA LEU A 157 8.33 -0.05 8.86
C LEU A 157 9.46 -1.09 8.70
N ARG A 158 9.89 -1.73 9.80
CA ARG A 158 10.92 -2.79 9.73
C ARG A 158 10.45 -3.97 8.89
N LEU A 159 9.21 -4.42 9.12
CA LEU A 159 8.65 -5.56 8.41
C LEU A 159 8.59 -5.32 6.91
N ARG A 160 8.06 -4.17 6.49
CA ARG A 160 7.74 -3.90 5.07
C ARG A 160 8.89 -3.34 4.28
N PHE A 161 9.73 -2.50 4.90
CA PHE A 161 10.80 -1.75 4.22
C PHE A 161 12.21 -2.10 4.71
N GLY A 162 12.32 -2.81 5.85
CA GLY A 162 13.60 -3.02 6.53
C GLY A 162 14.64 -3.73 5.69
N ASP A 163 14.26 -4.72 4.89
CA ASP A 163 15.18 -5.50 4.07
C ASP A 163 15.78 -4.68 2.91
N SER A 164 14.94 -3.92 2.23
CA SER A 164 15.35 -3.19 1.03
C SER A 164 15.87 -1.77 1.30
N TRP A 165 15.39 -1.14 2.38
CA TRP A 165 15.77 0.23 2.77
C TRP A 165 16.16 0.33 4.24
N PRO A 166 17.13 -0.50 4.73
CA PRO A 166 17.44 -0.61 6.15
C PRO A 166 17.94 0.70 6.76
N ASN A 167 18.67 1.51 5.98
CA ASN A 167 19.21 2.78 6.44
C ASN A 167 18.09 3.81 6.64
N ALA A 168 17.16 3.95 5.69
CA ALA A 168 16.04 4.86 5.78
C ALA A 168 15.15 4.49 6.99
N VAL A 169 14.78 3.22 7.12
CA VAL A 169 13.99 2.73 8.25
C VAL A 169 14.66 3.00 9.60
N ARG A 170 15.97 2.74 9.70
CA ARG A 170 16.74 3.00 10.92
C ARG A 170 16.77 4.48 11.27
N THR A 171 17.01 5.36 10.29
CA THR A 171 17.05 6.81 10.48
C THR A 171 15.72 7.32 11.02
N VAL A 172 14.62 6.95 10.39
CA VAL A 172 13.26 7.35 10.82
C VAL A 172 12.95 6.86 12.23
N ILE A 173 13.22 5.58 12.53
CA ILE A 173 12.94 5.01 13.84
C ILE A 173 13.84 5.63 14.93
N SER A 174 15.12 5.89 14.64
CA SER A 174 16.00 6.52 15.62
C SER A 174 15.59 7.96 15.90
N PHE A 175 15.17 8.69 14.86
CA PHE A 175 14.68 10.05 15.00
C PHE A 175 13.39 10.13 15.83
N SER A 176 12.48 9.18 15.66
CA SER A 176 11.19 9.17 16.39
C SER A 176 11.31 9.00 17.91
N ARG A 177 12.45 8.54 18.43
CA ARG A 177 12.69 8.39 19.86
C ARG A 177 12.99 9.71 20.57
N ASP A 178 13.51 10.66 19.84
CA ASP A 178 13.79 12.02 20.28
C ASP A 178 13.44 12.96 19.11
N PRO A 179 12.12 13.13 18.86
CA PRO A 179 11.65 13.82 17.69
C PRO A 179 11.81 15.34 17.83
N ILE A 180 12.17 15.95 16.72
CA ILE A 180 12.29 17.41 16.60
C ILE A 180 11.24 17.86 15.63
N THR A 181 10.45 18.88 15.97
CA THR A 181 9.46 19.46 15.07
C THR A 181 10.00 20.75 14.42
N LEU A 182 9.45 21.10 13.27
CA LEU A 182 9.78 22.37 12.61
C LEU A 182 9.45 23.57 13.50
N ASP A 183 8.32 23.52 14.22
CA ASP A 183 7.92 24.56 15.16
C ASP A 183 8.94 24.72 16.30
N SER A 184 9.48 23.61 16.80
CA SER A 184 10.51 23.65 17.85
C SER A 184 11.83 24.24 17.32
N LEU A 185 12.21 23.92 16.08
CA LEU A 185 13.38 24.52 15.43
C LEU A 185 13.22 26.03 15.23
N LEU A 186 12.04 26.49 14.81
CA LEU A 186 11.70 27.92 14.69
C LEU A 186 11.77 28.63 16.04
N ALA A 187 11.10 28.10 17.07
CA ALA A 187 11.10 28.69 18.39
C ALA A 187 12.51 28.79 19.02
N ARG A 188 13.33 27.74 18.84
CA ARG A 188 14.72 27.72 19.30
C ARG A 188 15.59 28.69 18.54
N LEU A 189 15.38 28.84 17.23
CA LEU A 189 16.10 29.82 16.42
C LEU A 189 15.80 31.25 16.88
N ASP A 190 14.55 31.55 17.24
CA ASP A 190 14.15 32.83 17.79
C ASP A 190 14.82 33.11 19.14
N GLY A 191 14.93 32.10 19.98
CA GLY A 191 15.67 32.19 21.25
C GLY A 191 17.16 32.45 21.07
N LEU A 192 17.77 31.88 20.02
CA LEU A 192 19.20 32.05 19.68
C LEU A 192 19.50 33.37 18.95
N ALA A 193 18.48 34.07 18.47
CA ALA A 193 18.64 35.25 17.62
C ALA A 193 19.56 36.33 18.21
N PRO A 194 19.50 36.67 19.52
CA PRO A 194 20.42 37.68 20.09
C PRO A 194 21.89 37.24 20.07
N GLU A 195 22.14 35.95 20.33
CA GLU A 195 23.48 35.38 20.37
C GLU A 195 24.08 35.25 18.97
N LEU A 196 23.28 34.84 17.99
CA LEU A 196 23.66 34.69 16.60
C LEU A 196 24.08 36.02 15.96
N GLN A 197 23.50 37.13 16.39
CA GLN A 197 23.77 38.46 15.86
C GLN A 197 24.94 39.15 16.57
N LYS A 198 25.39 38.63 17.71
CA LYS A 198 26.53 39.20 18.41
C LYS A 198 27.79 39.06 17.55
N ASN A 199 28.31 40.16 17.08
CA ASN A 199 29.65 40.18 16.53
C ASN A 199 30.61 39.78 17.65
N LYS A 200 31.51 38.83 17.41
CA LYS A 200 32.70 38.66 18.25
C LYS A 200 33.31 40.06 18.37
N GLY A 201 33.28 40.67 19.56
CA GLY A 201 33.70 42.05 19.76
C GLY A 201 35.01 42.32 19.04
N ILE A 202 35.18 43.54 18.54
CA ILE A 202 36.39 43.99 17.83
C ILE A 202 37.55 43.86 18.82
N ASN A 203 38.17 42.67 18.85
CA ASN A 203 39.29 42.36 19.73
C ASN A 203 40.64 42.59 19.03
N SER A 204 40.62 43.01 17.76
CA SER A 204 41.80 43.21 16.95
C SER A 204 41.63 44.39 15.97
N TRP A 205 42.68 45.14 15.73
CA TRP A 205 42.76 46.17 14.67
C TRP A 205 42.47 45.59 13.26
N ALA A 206 42.74 44.31 13.07
CA ALA A 206 42.42 43.60 11.83
C ALA A 206 40.91 43.42 11.64
N ASP A 207 40.16 43.19 12.72
CA ASP A 207 38.68 43.04 12.71
C ASP A 207 38.04 44.41 12.42
N PHE A 208 38.56 45.48 13.04
CA PHE A 208 38.11 46.85 12.75
C PHE A 208 38.30 47.25 11.29
N ARG A 209 39.45 46.90 10.69
CA ARG A 209 39.74 47.16 9.27
C ARG A 209 38.80 46.38 8.35
N ARG A 210 38.45 45.15 8.72
CA ARG A 210 37.52 44.32 7.97
C ARG A 210 36.11 44.90 8.01
N GLU A 211 35.66 45.33 9.17
CA GLU A 211 34.35 45.97 9.38
C GLU A 211 34.23 47.29 8.64
N LEU A 212 35.28 48.09 8.59
CA LEU A 212 35.36 49.29 7.74
C LEU A 212 35.29 48.97 6.24
N SER A 213 35.91 47.89 5.79
CA SER A 213 35.86 47.46 4.38
C SER A 213 34.47 46.95 3.97
N GLU A 214 33.69 46.44 4.89
CA GLU A 214 32.31 45.97 4.65
C GLU A 214 31.32 47.14 4.51
N LEU A 215 31.64 48.33 5.03
CA LEU A 215 30.79 49.52 4.88
C LEU A 215 30.78 50.08 3.45
N PHE A 216 31.77 49.72 2.61
CA PHE A 216 31.95 50.23 1.25
C PHE A 216 31.74 49.17 0.15
N VAL A 217 31.00 48.09 0.42
CA VAL A 217 30.72 47.08 -0.62
C VAL A 217 29.69 47.65 -1.60
N VAL A 218 30.13 47.91 -2.84
CA VAL A 218 29.24 48.17 -3.98
C VAL A 218 28.43 46.90 -4.27
N ARG A 219 27.17 46.97 -3.92
CA ARG A 219 26.26 45.82 -3.97
C ARG A 219 25.72 45.59 -5.38
N ARG A 220 25.90 44.40 -5.93
CA ARG A 220 25.08 43.93 -7.05
C ARG A 220 23.71 43.53 -6.48
N GLU A 221 22.62 43.96 -7.09
CA GLU A 221 21.24 43.72 -6.62
C GLU A 221 20.91 42.23 -6.39
N SER A 222 21.63 41.31 -7.02
CA SER A 222 21.42 39.87 -6.96
C SER A 222 22.12 39.15 -5.80
N THR A 223 22.96 39.83 -5.01
CA THR A 223 23.73 39.19 -3.93
C THR A 223 23.00 39.31 -2.58
N PRO A 224 22.70 38.20 -1.88
CA PRO A 224 22.07 38.24 -0.57
C PRO A 224 22.87 39.05 0.44
N SER A 225 22.18 39.82 1.31
CA SER A 225 22.83 40.65 2.31
C SER A 225 23.66 39.84 3.31
N PRO A 226 24.95 40.18 3.55
CA PRO A 226 25.76 39.53 4.58
C PRO A 226 25.40 39.97 6.01
N GLN A 227 24.55 41.00 6.18
CA GLN A 227 24.15 41.50 7.50
C GLN A 227 23.51 40.40 8.34
N PRO A 228 23.93 40.19 9.61
CA PRO A 228 23.43 39.12 10.47
C PRO A 228 21.90 39.12 10.63
N ALA A 229 21.28 40.28 10.82
CA ALA A 229 19.83 40.42 10.92
C ALA A 229 19.10 39.95 9.64
N ARG A 230 19.62 40.23 8.47
CA ARG A 230 19.04 39.78 7.20
C ARG A 230 19.24 38.28 6.94
N ARG A 231 20.39 37.74 7.41
CA ARG A 231 20.60 36.27 7.36
C ARG A 231 19.63 35.53 8.23
N LEU A 232 19.40 36.00 9.47
CA LEU A 232 18.45 35.42 10.38
C LEU A 232 17.03 35.45 9.81
N GLU A 233 16.64 36.57 9.22
CA GLU A 233 15.33 36.71 8.57
C GLU A 233 15.16 35.72 7.42
N ARG A 234 16.19 35.55 6.57
CA ARG A 234 16.15 34.54 5.51
C ARG A 234 16.13 33.12 6.06
N ALA A 235 16.86 32.83 7.13
CA ALA A 235 16.82 31.51 7.77
C ALA A 235 15.41 31.16 8.26
N ARG A 236 14.68 32.11 8.88
CA ARG A 236 13.27 31.94 9.27
C ARG A 236 12.39 31.64 8.06
N GLN A 237 12.47 32.46 7.01
CA GLN A 237 11.71 32.27 5.78
C GLN A 237 12.00 30.93 5.11
N PHE A 238 13.24 30.45 5.18
CA PHE A 238 13.61 29.14 4.69
C PHE A 238 13.00 28.02 5.52
N LEU A 239 12.99 28.13 6.86
CA LEU A 239 12.34 27.16 7.74
C LEU A 239 10.83 27.13 7.51
N GLU A 240 10.18 28.29 7.47
CA GLU A 240 8.74 28.39 7.19
C GLU A 240 8.37 27.81 5.82
N GLY A 241 9.28 27.92 4.85
CA GLY A 241 9.15 27.32 3.52
C GLY A 241 9.62 25.87 3.41
N GLY A 242 9.98 25.21 4.53
CA GLY A 242 10.46 23.82 4.53
C GLY A 242 11.86 23.59 3.94
N ARG A 243 12.62 24.67 3.67
CA ARG A 243 13.99 24.63 3.10
C ARG A 243 15.03 24.65 4.21
N ILE A 244 15.07 23.60 5.03
CA ILE A 244 15.87 23.55 6.24
C ILE A 244 17.37 23.61 5.94
N ASP A 245 17.84 22.93 4.89
CA ASP A 245 19.25 23.00 4.46
C ASP A 245 19.70 24.44 4.15
N SER A 246 18.83 25.23 3.51
CA SER A 246 19.10 26.63 3.23
C SER A 246 19.16 27.45 4.50
N ALA A 247 18.31 27.18 5.49
CA ALA A 247 18.33 27.81 6.79
C ALA A 247 19.63 27.48 7.55
N ILE A 248 20.04 26.22 7.59
CA ILE A 248 21.33 25.77 8.16
C ILE A 248 22.49 26.53 7.53
N GLY A 249 22.49 26.68 6.19
CA GLY A 249 23.51 27.43 5.46
C GLY A 249 23.61 28.91 5.90
N GLU A 250 22.47 29.58 6.11
CA GLU A 250 22.47 30.97 6.62
C GLU A 250 22.98 31.05 8.06
N ILE A 251 22.57 30.12 8.94
CA ILE A 251 22.99 30.09 10.34
C ILE A 251 24.51 29.82 10.47
N LYS A 252 25.04 28.85 9.72
CA LYS A 252 26.48 28.52 9.70
C LYS A 252 27.34 29.72 9.31
N ASN A 253 26.80 30.64 8.55
CA ASN A 253 27.50 31.88 8.10
C ASN A 253 27.27 33.09 9.04
N MET A 254 26.67 32.90 10.21
CA MET A 254 26.46 33.99 11.18
C MET A 254 27.67 34.16 12.13
N PRO A 255 27.89 35.35 12.66
CA PRO A 255 29.01 35.60 13.59
C PRO A 255 28.96 34.72 14.84
N GLY A 256 27.76 34.48 15.38
CA GLY A 256 27.49 33.63 16.53
C GLY A 256 27.20 32.17 16.21
N ALA A 257 27.56 31.64 15.03
CA ALA A 257 27.21 30.27 14.61
C ALA A 257 27.62 29.18 15.61
N THR A 258 28.70 29.38 16.38
CA THR A 258 29.18 28.46 17.39
C THR A 258 28.16 28.26 18.55
N THR A 259 27.30 29.25 18.83
CA THR A 259 26.25 29.13 19.85
C THR A 259 25.03 28.33 19.35
N ALA A 260 24.96 28.04 18.05
CA ALA A 260 23.88 27.31 17.42
C ALA A 260 24.28 25.90 16.96
N GLU A 261 25.39 25.34 17.42
CA GLU A 261 25.86 24.00 17.02
C GLU A 261 24.84 22.91 17.32
N ASP A 262 24.22 22.95 18.50
CA ASP A 262 23.15 22.00 18.89
C ASP A 262 21.92 22.16 17.98
N TRP A 263 21.54 23.40 17.66
CA TRP A 263 20.44 23.68 16.77
C TRP A 263 20.74 23.18 15.35
N ILE A 264 21.96 23.39 14.85
CA ILE A 264 22.39 22.90 13.53
C ILE A 264 22.34 21.37 13.49
N THR A 265 22.86 20.72 14.51
CA THR A 265 22.84 19.25 14.62
C THR A 265 21.42 18.71 14.58
N ASP A 266 20.50 19.32 15.33
CA ASP A 266 19.10 18.93 15.36
C ASP A 266 18.38 19.19 14.03
N ALA A 267 18.67 20.32 13.39
CA ALA A 267 18.15 20.63 12.06
C ALA A 267 18.65 19.63 11.00
N GLU A 268 19.92 19.23 11.05
CA GLU A 268 20.48 18.20 10.17
C GLU A 268 19.85 16.82 10.42
N ARG A 269 19.60 16.46 11.69
CA ARG A 269 18.85 15.24 12.05
C ARG A 269 17.44 15.25 11.47
N TYR A 270 16.76 16.39 11.53
CA TYR A 270 15.44 16.57 10.95
C TYR A 270 15.45 16.37 9.41
N VAL A 271 16.40 17.03 8.72
CA VAL A 271 16.57 16.86 7.26
C VAL A 271 16.81 15.39 6.91
N ALA A 272 17.71 14.73 7.62
CA ALA A 272 18.01 13.32 7.40
C ALA A 272 16.77 12.42 7.58
N ALA A 273 15.95 12.70 8.59
CA ALA A 273 14.71 11.95 8.83
C ALA A 273 13.67 12.20 7.73
N MET A 274 13.50 13.44 7.27
CA MET A 274 12.58 13.77 6.18
C MET A 274 13.02 13.14 4.85
N SER A 275 14.30 13.17 4.52
CA SER A 275 14.84 12.51 3.33
C SER A 275 14.69 10.98 3.39
N ALA A 276 14.86 10.39 4.57
CA ALA A 276 14.63 8.97 4.78
C ALA A 276 13.15 8.60 4.61
N LEU A 277 12.22 9.43 5.10
CA LEU A 277 10.78 9.27 4.90
C LEU A 277 10.41 9.37 3.42
N GLU A 278 10.94 10.35 2.72
CA GLU A 278 10.73 10.50 1.27
C GLU A 278 11.19 9.26 0.51
N THR A 279 12.33 8.69 0.89
CA THR A 279 12.84 7.43 0.32
C THR A 279 11.84 6.29 0.54
N ILE A 280 11.25 6.15 1.72
CA ILE A 280 10.26 5.11 2.04
C ILE A 280 8.97 5.34 1.26
N GLU A 281 8.49 6.57 1.17
CA GLU A 281 7.29 6.93 0.42
C GLU A 281 7.46 6.66 -1.08
N MET A 282 8.60 7.08 -1.65
CA MET A 282 8.91 6.80 -3.04
C MET A 282 9.05 5.31 -3.32
N ALA A 283 9.64 4.56 -2.39
CA ALA A 283 9.74 3.11 -2.48
C ALA A 283 8.35 2.44 -2.57
N ALA A 284 7.41 2.87 -1.74
CA ALA A 284 6.04 2.35 -1.76
C ALA A 284 5.28 2.68 -3.06
N VAL A 285 5.64 3.78 -3.73
CA VAL A 285 5.02 4.20 -5.00
C VAL A 285 5.68 3.52 -6.19
N LEU A 286 7.02 3.52 -6.25
CA LEU A 286 7.79 3.18 -7.45
C LEU A 286 8.31 1.74 -7.45
N ASP A 287 8.63 1.19 -6.26
CA ASP A 287 9.27 -0.11 -6.11
C ASP A 287 8.48 -1.08 -5.20
N PRO A 288 7.17 -1.28 -5.42
CA PRO A 288 6.37 -2.13 -4.55
C PRO A 288 6.87 -3.58 -4.50
N GLY A 289 7.47 -4.09 -5.55
CA GLY A 289 8.02 -5.45 -5.60
C GLY A 289 9.21 -5.70 -4.67
N ARG A 290 9.83 -4.64 -4.13
CA ARG A 290 10.90 -4.74 -3.13
C ARG A 290 10.40 -4.62 -1.69
N MET A 291 9.12 -4.35 -1.52
CA MET A 291 8.47 -4.32 -0.21
C MET A 291 8.05 -5.72 0.22
N ARG A 292 7.71 -5.84 1.49
CA ARG A 292 7.03 -7.01 2.05
C ARG A 292 5.60 -6.65 2.44
N ASP A 293 4.70 -7.62 2.37
CA ASP A 293 3.34 -7.48 2.86
C ASP A 293 3.26 -7.55 4.40
N GLY A 294 2.05 -7.56 4.96
CA GLY A 294 1.83 -7.65 6.40
C GLY A 294 2.23 -8.98 7.04
N THR A 295 2.51 -10.00 6.24
CA THR A 295 2.99 -11.32 6.68
C THR A 295 4.50 -11.48 6.54
N GLY A 296 5.18 -10.49 5.91
CA GLY A 296 6.61 -10.53 5.60
C GLY A 296 6.93 -11.20 4.27
N THR A 297 5.93 -11.53 3.45
CA THR A 297 6.10 -12.10 2.12
C THR A 297 6.41 -10.99 1.11
N PRO A 298 7.33 -11.20 0.13
CA PRO A 298 7.57 -10.21 -0.92
C PRO A 298 6.30 -9.89 -1.70
N VAL A 299 6.08 -8.62 -2.02
CA VAL A 299 4.92 -8.17 -2.79
C VAL A 299 5.14 -8.51 -4.26
N GLU A 300 4.31 -9.39 -4.82
CA GLU A 300 4.35 -9.78 -6.23
C GLU A 300 3.69 -8.71 -7.12
N GLN A 301 4.31 -7.54 -7.19
CA GLN A 301 3.87 -6.46 -8.07
C GLN A 301 5.07 -5.84 -8.79
N ARG A 302 4.98 -5.76 -10.13
CA ARG A 302 6.01 -5.09 -10.92
C ARG A 302 6.02 -3.59 -10.64
N SER A 303 7.22 -3.02 -10.59
CA SER A 303 7.38 -1.56 -10.52
C SER A 303 6.74 -0.90 -11.74
N PRO A 304 6.03 0.23 -11.58
CA PRO A 304 5.55 1.02 -12.72
C PRO A 304 6.68 1.51 -13.64
N VAL A 305 7.90 1.60 -13.12
CA VAL A 305 9.10 2.03 -13.88
C VAL A 305 9.66 0.90 -14.74
N GLU A 306 9.40 -0.37 -14.37
CA GLU A 306 9.85 -1.56 -15.10
C GLU A 306 8.85 -2.07 -16.13
N ALA A 307 7.70 -1.40 -16.29
CA ALA A 307 6.74 -1.77 -17.32
C ALA A 307 7.42 -1.65 -18.69
N PRO A 308 7.42 -2.73 -19.53
CA PRO A 308 7.99 -2.63 -20.85
C PRO A 308 7.25 -1.53 -21.61
N ALA A 309 8.00 -0.63 -22.20
CA ALA A 309 7.45 0.32 -23.19
C ALA A 309 6.80 -0.52 -24.29
N GLY A 310 5.45 -0.54 -24.31
CA GLY A 310 4.64 -1.27 -25.27
C GLY A 310 4.76 -0.72 -26.68
#